data_b9540b8b48b826a97a468b5c202968bb
#
_entry.id   b9540b8b48b826a97a468b5c202968bb
#
_cell.length_a   1.000
_cell.length_b   1.000
_cell.length_c   1.000
_cell.angle_alpha   90.00
_cell.angle_beta   90.00
_cell.angle_gamma   90.00
#
_symmetry.space_group_name_H-M   'P 1'
#
loop_
_entity.id
_entity.type
_entity.pdbx_description
1 polymer ?
#
loop_
_entity_poly.entity_id
_entity_poly.type
_entity_poly.pdbx_seq_one_letter_code
_entity_poly.pdbx_strand_id
1 'polypeptide(L)'
;MNVDAGTPLGGPIGGVAGALGEFFYHDPRRIAAATTLLLMLMAGVALFATVMLLVAAAKRLTDRFRPQPVSVWASATATLLIGATLVSAWHYFPRHRFLFGDKYDSVMIDQKDLDAMAYLASLPGARDTLIGNANTDGTAWMYAVAGLHPLWTHYDYPLQQGPGYHRFIFWAYGRNGESDPRVLEAIQVLRIRYILTSTPTVRGFAVPDGLVSLETSRSWAKIYDNGEARIYEWRGTAAATHS
;
A
#
# COMPACT_ATOMS: atom_id res chain seq x y z
N MET A 1 -2.10 -7.75 -15.86
CA MET A 1 -1.74 -8.80 -16.84
C MET A 1 -2.45 -10.06 -16.38
N ASN A 2 -3.53 -10.46 -17.05
CA ASN A 2 -4.26 -11.69 -16.75
C ASN A 2 -3.37 -12.87 -17.09
N VAL A 3 -3.01 -13.68 -16.11
CA VAL A 3 -2.25 -14.92 -16.29
C VAL A 3 -3.02 -15.94 -17.14
N ASP A 4 -4.33 -15.75 -17.30
CA ASP A 4 -5.21 -16.59 -18.15
C ASP A 4 -5.05 -16.35 -19.65
N ALA A 5 -4.40 -15.28 -20.07
CA ALA A 5 -4.17 -14.99 -21.48
C ALA A 5 -2.80 -15.53 -21.92
N GLY A 6 -2.73 -16.86 -22.12
CA GLY A 6 -1.65 -17.45 -22.91
C GLY A 6 -0.29 -17.47 -22.23
N THR A 7 -0.18 -18.06 -21.04
CA THR A 7 1.14 -18.44 -20.54
C THR A 7 1.72 -19.50 -21.48
N PRO A 8 2.94 -19.35 -21.96
CA PRO A 8 3.62 -20.37 -22.78
C PRO A 8 3.90 -21.68 -22.02
N LEU A 9 3.58 -21.71 -20.74
CA LEU A 9 3.71 -22.86 -19.84
C LEU A 9 2.39 -23.64 -19.80
N GLY A 10 2.12 -24.42 -20.83
CA GLY A 10 1.03 -25.41 -20.82
C GLY A 10 1.40 -26.67 -20.06
N GLY A 11 0.41 -27.53 -19.76
CA GLY A 11 0.60 -28.81 -19.11
C GLY A 11 0.82 -28.75 -17.58
N PRO A 12 1.46 -29.78 -16.98
CA PRO A 12 1.60 -29.88 -15.52
C PRO A 12 2.31 -28.72 -14.86
N ILE A 13 3.29 -28.12 -15.53
CA ILE A 13 4.06 -26.97 -15.04
C ILE A 13 3.16 -25.72 -14.98
N GLY A 14 2.31 -25.51 -15.98
CA GLY A 14 1.32 -24.42 -15.98
C GLY A 14 0.30 -24.57 -14.85
N GLY A 15 -0.14 -25.81 -14.57
CA GLY A 15 -1.03 -26.09 -13.44
C GLY A 15 -0.41 -25.76 -12.08
N VAL A 16 0.85 -26.13 -11.87
CA VAL A 16 1.58 -25.79 -10.64
C VAL A 16 1.80 -24.27 -10.53
N ALA A 17 2.17 -23.61 -11.62
CA ALA A 17 2.34 -22.16 -11.63
C ALA A 17 1.02 -21.43 -11.37
N GLY A 18 -0.11 -21.93 -11.90
CA GLY A 18 -1.44 -21.41 -11.63
C GLY A 18 -1.82 -21.54 -10.16
N ALA A 19 -1.66 -22.74 -9.57
CA ALA A 19 -1.95 -22.98 -8.16
C ALA A 19 -1.08 -22.11 -7.22
N LEU A 20 0.20 -21.93 -7.53
CA LEU A 20 1.06 -20.99 -6.81
C LEU A 20 0.58 -19.54 -6.98
N GLY A 21 0.14 -19.16 -8.19
CA GLY A 21 -0.43 -17.86 -8.47
C GLY A 21 -1.69 -17.59 -7.63
N GLU A 22 -2.59 -18.56 -7.49
CA GLU A 22 -3.78 -18.48 -6.65
C GLU A 22 -3.42 -18.28 -5.18
N PHE A 23 -2.44 -19.01 -4.66
CA PHE A 23 -1.96 -18.85 -3.28
C PHE A 23 -1.46 -17.42 -2.99
N PHE A 24 -0.85 -16.75 -3.98
CA PHE A 24 -0.38 -15.38 -3.88
C PHE A 24 -1.37 -14.34 -4.43
N TYR A 25 -2.65 -14.69 -4.60
CA TYR A 25 -3.70 -13.81 -5.12
C TYR A 25 -3.36 -13.18 -6.49
N HIS A 26 -2.61 -13.89 -7.35
CA HIS A 26 -2.15 -13.40 -8.66
C HIS A 26 -1.40 -12.06 -8.62
N ASP A 27 -0.91 -11.66 -7.45
CA ASP A 27 -0.12 -10.44 -7.30
C ASP A 27 1.34 -10.70 -7.68
N PRO A 28 1.82 -10.14 -8.80
CA PRO A 28 3.19 -10.35 -9.27
C PRO A 28 4.23 -9.86 -8.26
N ARG A 29 3.90 -8.88 -7.42
CA ARG A 29 4.81 -8.36 -6.38
C ARG A 29 5.01 -9.38 -5.26
N ARG A 30 3.95 -10.08 -4.86
CA ARG A 30 4.02 -11.14 -3.84
C ARG A 30 4.80 -12.34 -4.35
N ILE A 31 4.58 -12.74 -5.60
CA ILE A 31 5.34 -13.82 -6.24
C ILE A 31 6.83 -13.42 -6.34
N ALA A 32 7.13 -12.20 -6.77
CA ALA A 32 8.49 -11.69 -6.82
C ALA A 32 9.14 -11.67 -5.42
N ALA A 33 8.42 -11.28 -4.38
CA ALA A 33 8.93 -11.32 -3.00
C ALA A 33 9.26 -12.75 -2.56
N ALA A 34 8.39 -13.72 -2.82
CA ALA A 34 8.63 -15.13 -2.48
C ALA A 34 9.83 -15.71 -3.24
N THR A 35 9.96 -15.44 -4.53
CA THR A 35 11.13 -15.87 -5.33
C THR A 35 12.41 -15.20 -4.86
N THR A 36 12.36 -13.93 -4.44
CA THR A 36 13.51 -13.21 -3.90
C THR A 36 14.03 -13.88 -2.62
N LEU A 37 13.14 -14.34 -1.72
CA LEU A 37 13.55 -15.05 -0.51
C LEU A 37 14.33 -16.33 -0.83
N LEU A 38 13.89 -17.10 -1.81
CA LEU A 38 14.62 -18.31 -2.25
C LEU A 38 15.98 -17.94 -2.88
N LEU A 39 16.02 -16.92 -3.70
CA LEU A 39 17.26 -16.42 -4.32
C LEU A 39 18.25 -15.91 -3.26
N MET A 40 17.78 -15.28 -2.18
CA MET A 40 18.65 -14.85 -1.08
C MET A 40 19.32 -16.04 -0.37
N LEU A 41 18.58 -17.13 -0.13
CA LEU A 41 19.16 -18.35 0.43
C LEU A 41 20.25 -18.95 -0.50
N MET A 42 19.95 -19.05 -1.79
CA MET A 42 20.91 -19.54 -2.78
C MET A 42 22.14 -18.63 -2.87
N ALA A 43 21.96 -17.32 -2.85
CA ALA A 43 23.06 -16.36 -2.84
C ALA A 43 23.93 -16.50 -1.60
N GLY A 44 23.33 -16.72 -0.42
CA GLY A 44 24.05 -17.00 0.82
C GLY A 44 24.91 -18.26 0.73
N VAL A 45 24.35 -19.36 0.22
CA VAL A 45 25.08 -20.61 0.00
C VAL A 45 26.21 -20.43 -1.01
N ALA A 46 25.95 -19.72 -2.12
CA ALA A 46 26.97 -19.44 -3.13
C ALA A 46 28.12 -18.58 -2.58
N LEU A 47 27.81 -17.54 -1.80
CA LEU A 47 28.81 -16.72 -1.11
C LEU A 47 29.66 -17.55 -0.16
N PHE A 48 29.02 -18.36 0.69
CA PHE A 48 29.73 -19.27 1.60
C PHE A 48 30.65 -20.22 0.84
N ALA A 49 30.16 -20.91 -0.19
CA ALA A 49 30.96 -21.82 -1.01
C ALA A 49 32.15 -21.09 -1.68
N THR A 50 31.94 -19.89 -2.20
CA THR A 50 33.00 -19.06 -2.82
C THR A 50 34.08 -18.72 -1.80
N VAL A 51 33.70 -18.26 -0.60
CA VAL A 51 34.66 -17.96 0.46
C VAL A 51 35.44 -19.20 0.88
N MET A 52 34.76 -20.35 1.03
CA MET A 52 35.43 -21.61 1.38
C MET A 52 36.44 -22.06 0.31
N LEU A 53 36.10 -21.92 -0.98
CA LEU A 53 37.00 -22.22 -2.08
C LEU A 53 38.22 -21.29 -2.09
N LEU A 54 38.03 -20.00 -1.87
CA LEU A 54 39.12 -19.01 -1.82
C LEU A 54 40.05 -19.29 -0.63
N VAL A 55 39.50 -19.58 0.54
CA VAL A 55 40.29 -19.94 1.72
C VAL A 55 41.03 -21.24 1.52
N ALA A 56 40.41 -22.26 0.91
CA ALA A 56 41.07 -23.53 0.59
C ALA A 56 42.22 -23.34 -0.42
N ALA A 57 42.01 -22.51 -1.43
CA ALA A 57 43.07 -22.17 -2.40
C ALA A 57 44.25 -21.44 -1.74
N ALA A 58 43.93 -20.43 -0.92
CA ALA A 58 44.91 -19.67 -0.14
C ALA A 58 45.69 -20.57 0.81
N LYS A 59 44.99 -21.49 1.51
CA LYS A 59 45.61 -22.48 2.37
C LYS A 59 46.62 -23.36 1.61
N ARG A 60 46.21 -23.95 0.46
CA ARG A 60 47.08 -24.78 -0.35
C ARG A 60 48.37 -24.05 -0.79
N LEU A 61 48.26 -22.79 -1.13
CA LEU A 61 49.39 -21.95 -1.50
C LEU A 61 50.33 -21.65 -0.33
N THR A 62 49.72 -21.30 0.83
CA THR A 62 50.46 -20.87 2.02
C THR A 62 51.14 -22.08 2.72
N ASP A 63 50.45 -23.23 2.82
CA ASP A 63 51.00 -24.46 3.46
C ASP A 63 52.24 -24.99 2.74
N ARG A 64 52.44 -24.60 1.48
CA ARG A 64 53.65 -24.92 0.71
C ARG A 64 54.90 -24.23 1.26
N PHE A 65 54.74 -23.07 1.89
CA PHE A 65 55.83 -22.27 2.40
C PHE A 65 55.86 -22.21 3.93
N ARG A 66 54.66 -22.16 4.56
CA ARG A 66 54.49 -22.01 6.01
C ARG A 66 53.13 -22.52 6.45
N PRO A 67 53.07 -23.79 6.93
CA PRO A 67 51.80 -24.36 7.40
C PRO A 67 51.22 -23.54 8.57
N GLN A 68 49.95 -23.20 8.48
CA GLN A 68 49.21 -22.45 9.50
C GLN A 68 48.19 -23.34 10.21
N PRO A 69 47.94 -23.12 11.52
CA PRO A 69 46.96 -23.90 12.27
C PRO A 69 45.53 -23.67 11.71
N VAL A 70 44.64 -24.67 11.88
CA VAL A 70 43.25 -24.63 11.41
C VAL A 70 42.47 -23.42 11.96
N SER A 71 42.78 -23.00 13.18
CA SER A 71 42.14 -21.85 13.82
C SER A 71 42.37 -20.52 13.05
N VAL A 72 43.54 -20.34 12.43
CA VAL A 72 43.83 -19.14 11.62
C VAL A 72 42.94 -19.14 10.39
N TRP A 73 42.76 -20.27 9.72
CA TRP A 73 41.90 -20.37 8.55
C TRP A 73 40.43 -20.22 8.88
N ALA A 74 39.98 -20.75 10.01
CA ALA A 74 38.62 -20.55 10.50
C ALA A 74 38.35 -19.08 10.81
N SER A 75 39.28 -18.39 11.47
CA SER A 75 39.17 -16.96 11.75
C SER A 75 39.15 -16.12 10.47
N ALA A 76 40.03 -16.45 9.50
CA ALA A 76 40.05 -15.75 8.21
C ALA A 76 38.71 -15.92 7.46
N THR A 77 38.16 -17.13 7.44
CA THR A 77 36.84 -17.40 6.84
C THR A 77 35.73 -16.58 7.51
N ALA A 78 35.69 -16.60 8.84
CA ALA A 78 34.68 -15.84 9.60
C ALA A 78 34.82 -14.33 9.32
N THR A 79 36.04 -13.80 9.33
CA THR A 79 36.29 -12.38 9.04
C THR A 79 35.85 -11.99 7.64
N LEU A 80 36.14 -12.81 6.64
CA LEU A 80 35.71 -12.56 5.25
C LEU A 80 34.19 -12.60 5.10
N LEU A 81 33.51 -13.56 5.74
CA LEU A 81 32.06 -13.65 5.72
C LEU A 81 31.40 -12.44 6.41
N ILE A 82 31.89 -12.09 7.59
CA ILE A 82 31.41 -10.90 8.33
C ILE A 82 31.66 -9.63 7.52
N GLY A 83 32.85 -9.47 6.97
CA GLY A 83 33.20 -8.32 6.14
C GLY A 83 32.30 -8.19 4.90
N ALA A 84 32.09 -9.30 4.18
CA ALA A 84 31.19 -9.33 3.02
C ALA A 84 29.74 -8.99 3.41
N THR A 85 29.28 -9.49 4.54
CA THR A 85 27.94 -9.16 5.06
C THR A 85 27.81 -7.70 5.43
N LEU A 86 28.80 -7.13 6.13
CA LEU A 86 28.77 -5.71 6.52
C LEU A 86 28.83 -4.78 5.30
N VAL A 87 29.69 -5.08 4.30
CA VAL A 87 29.76 -4.32 3.07
C VAL A 87 28.45 -4.39 2.28
N SER A 88 27.84 -5.58 2.21
CA SER A 88 26.56 -5.77 1.54
C SER A 88 25.45 -5.00 2.27
N ALA A 89 25.39 -5.07 3.60
CA ALA A 89 24.41 -4.34 4.41
C ALA A 89 24.59 -2.82 4.28
N TRP A 90 25.84 -2.34 4.31
CA TRP A 90 26.16 -0.93 4.12
C TRP A 90 25.72 -0.40 2.75
N HIS A 91 25.91 -1.20 1.71
CA HIS A 91 25.47 -0.84 0.35
C HIS A 91 23.96 -0.95 0.16
N TYR A 92 23.33 -1.91 0.86
CA TYR A 92 21.90 -2.15 0.77
C TYR A 92 21.08 -1.00 1.37
N PHE A 93 21.45 -0.51 2.54
CA PHE A 93 20.67 0.48 3.29
C PHE A 93 20.44 1.79 2.52
N PRO A 94 21.45 2.48 1.96
CA PRO A 94 21.22 3.70 1.19
C PRO A 94 20.37 3.48 -0.05
N ARG A 95 20.55 2.33 -0.71
CA ARG A 95 19.82 1.97 -1.95
C ARG A 95 18.35 1.72 -1.71
N HIS A 96 17.99 1.24 -0.53
CA HIS A 96 16.62 0.92 -0.16
C HIS A 96 16.03 1.92 0.85
N ARG A 97 16.72 3.01 1.13
CA ARG A 97 16.26 4.05 2.06
C ARG A 97 14.86 4.56 1.69
N PHE A 98 14.55 4.66 0.39
CA PHE A 98 13.23 5.08 -0.06
C PHE A 98 12.10 4.11 0.35
N LEU A 99 12.41 2.83 0.60
CA LEU A 99 11.42 1.86 1.08
C LEU A 99 11.14 1.99 2.57
N PHE A 100 12.12 2.47 3.33
CA PHE A 100 12.05 2.52 4.79
C PHE A 100 12.07 3.96 5.32
N GLY A 101 12.88 4.85 4.74
CA GLY A 101 13.09 6.21 5.21
C GLY A 101 11.82 7.04 5.15
N ASP A 102 11.27 7.24 3.98
CA ASP A 102 10.07 8.07 3.77
C ASP A 102 8.83 7.53 4.49
N LYS A 103 8.77 6.21 4.73
CA LYS A 103 7.67 5.58 5.45
C LYS A 103 7.81 5.66 6.97
N TYR A 104 9.03 5.80 7.49
CA TYR A 104 9.26 6.03 8.91
C TYR A 104 9.15 7.50 9.28
N ASP A 105 9.45 8.40 8.33
CA ASP A 105 9.37 9.84 8.53
C ASP A 105 8.00 10.42 8.20
N SER A 106 7.20 9.75 7.34
CA SER A 106 5.82 10.13 7.02
C SER A 106 4.85 9.20 7.76
N VAL A 107 4.20 9.72 8.76
CA VAL A 107 3.06 9.07 9.42
C VAL A 107 1.93 9.00 8.40
N MET A 108 1.27 7.83 8.22
CA MET A 108 0.12 7.72 7.30
C MET A 108 -1.05 8.61 7.70
N ILE A 109 -1.15 8.90 8.97
CA ILE A 109 -2.09 9.85 9.57
C ILE A 109 -1.34 10.65 10.63
N ASP A 110 -1.58 11.93 10.69
CA ASP A 110 -1.01 12.82 11.69
C ASP A 110 -2.05 13.29 12.72
N GLN A 111 -1.67 14.23 13.59
CA GLN A 111 -2.57 14.76 14.62
C GLN A 111 -3.76 15.49 14.01
N LYS A 112 -3.61 16.14 12.86
CA LYS A 112 -4.71 16.83 12.18
C LYS A 112 -5.76 15.86 11.64
N ASP A 113 -5.30 14.70 11.12
CA ASP A 113 -6.19 13.62 10.71
C ASP A 113 -6.95 13.05 11.91
N LEU A 114 -6.25 12.82 13.02
CA LEU A 114 -6.85 12.32 14.27
C LEU A 114 -7.91 13.29 14.80
N ASP A 115 -7.62 14.60 14.80
CA ASP A 115 -8.57 15.64 15.25
C ASP A 115 -9.81 15.68 14.33
N ALA A 116 -9.62 15.56 13.02
CA ALA A 116 -10.71 15.49 12.06
C ALA A 116 -11.57 14.23 12.25
N MET A 117 -10.95 13.07 12.48
CA MET A 117 -11.65 11.81 12.75
C MET A 117 -12.44 11.87 14.07
N ALA A 118 -11.86 12.48 15.10
CA ALA A 118 -12.54 12.69 16.38
C ALA A 118 -13.75 13.63 16.24
N TYR A 119 -13.59 14.75 15.52
CA TYR A 119 -14.68 15.66 15.21
C TYR A 119 -15.79 14.96 14.42
N LEU A 120 -15.45 14.22 13.37
CA LEU A 120 -16.41 13.47 12.55
C LEU A 120 -17.18 12.45 13.40
N ALA A 121 -16.50 11.74 14.30
CA ALA A 121 -17.12 10.75 15.18
C ALA A 121 -18.12 11.37 16.18
N SER A 122 -18.03 12.67 16.43
CA SER A 122 -18.97 13.42 17.29
C SER A 122 -20.23 13.88 16.54
N LEU A 123 -20.26 13.79 15.22
CA LEU A 123 -21.38 14.26 14.41
C LEU A 123 -22.56 13.26 14.43
N PRO A 124 -23.81 13.77 14.35
CA PRO A 124 -25.00 12.92 14.39
C PRO A 124 -25.02 11.89 13.24
N GLY A 125 -25.16 10.61 13.57
CA GLY A 125 -25.27 9.50 12.62
C GLY A 125 -23.97 9.13 11.92
N ALA A 126 -22.83 9.75 12.25
CA ALA A 126 -21.55 9.43 11.59
C ALA A 126 -21.08 7.99 11.85
N ARG A 127 -21.44 7.41 13.01
CA ARG A 127 -21.12 6.02 13.36
C ARG A 127 -22.04 4.98 12.72
N ASP A 128 -23.21 5.41 12.23
CA ASP A 128 -24.26 4.53 11.72
C ASP A 128 -24.31 4.52 10.18
N THR A 129 -23.48 5.34 9.53
CA THR A 129 -23.46 5.50 8.08
C THR A 129 -22.05 5.26 7.51
N LEU A 130 -21.98 4.95 6.21
CA LEU A 130 -20.70 4.93 5.53
C LEU A 130 -20.17 6.36 5.37
N ILE A 131 -18.89 6.52 5.64
CA ILE A 131 -18.17 7.77 5.43
C ILE A 131 -17.46 7.70 4.08
N GLY A 132 -17.79 8.60 3.19
CA GLY A 132 -17.05 8.76 1.94
C GLY A 132 -15.60 9.16 2.24
N ASN A 133 -14.65 8.49 1.63
CA ASN A 133 -13.24 8.79 1.82
C ASN A 133 -12.43 8.45 0.56
N ALA A 134 -11.23 8.98 0.46
CA ALA A 134 -10.28 8.57 -0.56
C ALA A 134 -9.58 7.25 -0.13
N ASN A 135 -9.17 6.46 -1.12
CA ASN A 135 -8.42 5.24 -0.88
C ASN A 135 -6.89 5.47 -0.80
N THR A 136 -6.44 6.72 -0.82
CA THR A 136 -5.03 7.09 -0.98
C THR A 136 -4.49 8.05 0.08
N ASP A 137 -5.34 8.54 0.98
CA ASP A 137 -5.03 9.63 1.91
C ASP A 137 -4.96 9.23 3.40
N GLY A 138 -4.93 7.94 3.69
CA GLY A 138 -4.85 7.46 5.07
C GLY A 138 -6.17 7.53 5.85
N THR A 139 -7.22 8.17 5.33
CA THR A 139 -8.51 8.34 6.04
C THR A 139 -9.22 7.02 6.39
N ALA A 140 -8.83 5.90 5.74
CA ALA A 140 -9.29 4.57 6.12
C ALA A 140 -9.02 4.20 7.59
N TRP A 141 -8.00 4.80 8.21
CA TRP A 141 -7.67 4.59 9.61
C TRP A 141 -8.78 5.04 10.58
N MET A 142 -9.74 5.85 10.13
CA MET A 142 -10.90 6.24 10.94
C MET A 142 -11.66 5.03 11.51
N TYR A 143 -11.59 3.86 10.86
CA TYR A 143 -12.18 2.63 11.37
C TYR A 143 -11.51 2.21 12.69
N ALA A 144 -10.19 2.16 12.72
CA ALA A 144 -9.44 1.70 13.89
C ALA A 144 -9.37 2.75 15.01
N VAL A 145 -9.29 4.04 14.63
CA VAL A 145 -9.05 5.14 15.57
C VAL A 145 -10.34 5.68 16.17
N ALA A 146 -11.39 5.81 15.37
CA ALA A 146 -12.61 6.52 15.74
C ALA A 146 -13.87 5.65 15.71
N GLY A 147 -13.80 4.38 15.30
CA GLY A 147 -14.92 3.46 15.18
C GLY A 147 -15.93 3.91 14.11
N LEU A 148 -15.46 4.57 13.06
CA LEU A 148 -16.24 5.02 11.91
C LEU A 148 -16.19 3.97 10.79
N HIS A 149 -17.12 4.04 9.84
CA HIS A 149 -17.22 3.10 8.73
C HIS A 149 -16.77 3.74 7.41
N PRO A 150 -15.47 3.69 7.05
CA PRO A 150 -14.99 4.24 5.78
C PRO A 150 -15.53 3.42 4.60
N LEU A 151 -15.84 4.11 3.50
CA LEU A 151 -16.21 3.49 2.24
C LEU A 151 -15.05 2.64 1.67
N TRP A 152 -13.81 3.14 1.84
CA TRP A 152 -12.57 2.48 1.45
C TRP A 152 -11.74 2.16 2.69
N THR A 153 -11.50 0.88 2.94
CA THR A 153 -10.71 0.39 4.08
C THR A 153 -9.24 0.16 3.73
N HIS A 154 -8.92 0.11 2.43
CA HIS A 154 -7.57 -0.09 1.93
C HIS A 154 -7.49 0.44 0.49
N TYR A 155 -6.26 0.50 -0.03
CA TYR A 155 -6.02 0.87 -1.41
C TYR A 155 -6.56 -0.22 -2.36
N ASP A 156 -7.64 0.10 -3.06
CA ASP A 156 -8.27 -0.73 -4.06
C ASP A 156 -8.98 0.14 -5.11
N TYR A 157 -9.18 -0.40 -6.31
CA TYR A 157 -9.96 0.25 -7.34
C TYR A 157 -11.38 -0.34 -7.38
N PRO A 158 -12.40 0.53 -7.39
CA PRO A 158 -13.76 0.05 -7.48
C PRO A 158 -14.03 -0.61 -8.84
N LEU A 159 -14.77 -1.69 -8.80
CA LEU A 159 -15.27 -2.33 -10.01
C LEU A 159 -16.32 -1.44 -10.66
N GLN A 160 -16.22 -1.25 -11.99
CA GLN A 160 -17.17 -0.48 -12.78
C GLN A 160 -18.52 -1.16 -12.95
N GLN A 161 -18.63 -2.43 -12.55
CA GLN A 161 -19.83 -3.26 -12.70
C GLN A 161 -20.07 -4.12 -11.45
N GLY A 162 -21.28 -4.63 -11.31
CA GLY A 162 -21.66 -5.49 -10.20
C GLY A 162 -21.72 -4.78 -8.85
N PRO A 163 -21.42 -5.47 -7.73
CA PRO A 163 -21.56 -4.92 -6.38
C PRO A 163 -20.70 -3.67 -6.10
N GLY A 164 -19.63 -3.46 -6.87
CA GLY A 164 -18.75 -2.31 -6.77
C GLY A 164 -19.22 -1.05 -7.49
N TYR A 165 -20.29 -1.14 -8.31
CA TYR A 165 -20.71 -0.06 -9.19
C TYR A 165 -20.97 1.28 -8.47
N HIS A 166 -21.76 1.29 -7.40
CA HIS A 166 -22.06 2.52 -6.68
C HIS A 166 -20.81 3.14 -6.00
N ARG A 167 -19.89 2.29 -5.53
CA ARG A 167 -18.59 2.77 -5.01
C ARG A 167 -17.77 3.43 -6.11
N PHE A 168 -17.75 2.83 -7.32
CA PHE A 168 -17.08 3.41 -8.47
C PHE A 168 -17.68 4.75 -8.87
N ILE A 169 -19.00 4.85 -8.98
CA ILE A 169 -19.69 6.11 -9.33
C ILE A 169 -19.37 7.19 -8.31
N PHE A 170 -19.44 6.88 -7.01
CA PHE A 170 -19.09 7.83 -5.97
C PHE A 170 -17.61 8.25 -6.05
N TRP A 171 -16.71 7.31 -6.25
CA TRP A 171 -15.28 7.57 -6.38
C TRP A 171 -14.94 8.46 -7.57
N ALA A 172 -15.56 8.23 -8.71
CA ALA A 172 -15.27 8.94 -9.95
C ALA A 172 -16.01 10.29 -10.08
N TYR A 173 -17.22 10.41 -9.50
CA TYR A 173 -18.12 11.52 -9.77
C TYR A 173 -18.78 12.12 -8.52
N GLY A 174 -18.39 11.76 -7.31
CA GLY A 174 -19.06 12.12 -6.04
C GLY A 174 -19.36 13.61 -5.85
N ARG A 175 -18.53 14.51 -6.41
CA ARG A 175 -18.77 15.96 -6.39
C ARG A 175 -20.03 16.41 -7.17
N ASN A 176 -20.51 15.57 -8.10
CA ASN A 176 -21.61 15.92 -9.03
C ASN A 176 -22.99 15.47 -8.50
N GLY A 177 -23.15 15.34 -7.19
CA GLY A 177 -24.39 14.85 -6.59
C GLY A 177 -25.66 15.63 -6.94
N GLU A 178 -25.53 16.89 -7.35
CA GLU A 178 -26.64 17.76 -7.76
C GLU A 178 -27.03 17.59 -9.23
N SER A 179 -26.12 17.12 -10.09
CA SER A 179 -26.28 17.12 -11.55
C SER A 179 -26.28 15.72 -12.17
N ASP A 180 -25.75 14.71 -11.47
CA ASP A 180 -25.68 13.33 -11.97
C ASP A 180 -26.58 12.41 -11.13
N PRO A 181 -27.71 11.92 -11.71
CA PRO A 181 -28.62 11.01 -11.01
C PRO A 181 -27.96 9.73 -10.49
N ARG A 182 -26.90 9.25 -11.16
CA ARG A 182 -26.17 8.03 -10.75
C ARG A 182 -25.40 8.30 -9.45
N VAL A 183 -24.88 9.51 -9.28
CA VAL A 183 -24.18 9.92 -8.04
C VAL A 183 -25.18 10.05 -6.89
N LEU A 184 -26.36 10.62 -7.15
CA LEU A 184 -27.42 10.71 -6.15
C LEU A 184 -27.87 9.30 -5.71
N GLU A 185 -28.08 8.41 -6.66
CA GLU A 185 -28.41 7.00 -6.37
C GLU A 185 -27.29 6.34 -5.55
N ALA A 186 -26.03 6.52 -5.94
CA ALA A 186 -24.89 5.97 -5.20
C ALA A 186 -24.82 6.47 -3.75
N ILE A 187 -25.04 7.77 -3.51
CA ILE A 187 -25.08 8.37 -2.17
C ILE A 187 -26.21 7.75 -1.34
N GLN A 188 -27.38 7.56 -1.93
CA GLN A 188 -28.55 6.98 -1.25
C GLN A 188 -28.34 5.50 -0.92
N VAL A 189 -27.91 4.70 -1.89
CA VAL A 189 -27.66 3.25 -1.72
C VAL A 189 -26.56 3.00 -0.70
N LEU A 190 -25.47 3.76 -0.77
CA LEU A 190 -24.35 3.65 0.17
C LEU A 190 -24.62 4.37 1.50
N ARG A 191 -25.69 5.13 1.61
CA ARG A 191 -26.07 5.92 2.80
C ARG A 191 -24.93 6.85 3.25
N ILE A 192 -24.26 7.50 2.30
CA ILE A 192 -23.17 8.40 2.60
C ILE A 192 -23.75 9.74 3.02
N ARG A 193 -23.45 10.15 4.25
CA ARG A 193 -23.82 11.47 4.78
C ARG A 193 -22.62 12.41 4.88
N TYR A 194 -21.46 11.85 5.19
CA TYR A 194 -20.23 12.63 5.38
C TYR A 194 -19.14 12.13 4.47
N ILE A 195 -18.24 13.03 4.11
CA ILE A 195 -16.98 12.75 3.41
C ILE A 195 -15.84 13.28 4.28
N LEU A 196 -14.80 12.48 4.47
CA LEU A 196 -13.53 12.92 5.02
C LEU A 196 -12.45 12.77 3.94
N THR A 197 -11.73 13.83 3.68
CA THR A 197 -10.55 13.84 2.79
C THR A 197 -9.35 14.42 3.51
N SER A 198 -8.17 13.95 3.18
CA SER A 198 -6.89 14.47 3.66
C SER A 198 -5.86 14.52 2.54
N THR A 199 -4.65 14.88 2.87
CA THR A 199 -3.53 14.90 1.92
C THR A 199 -3.17 13.46 1.51
N PRO A 200 -3.02 13.16 0.21
CA PRO A 200 -2.61 11.84 -0.24
C PRO A 200 -1.26 11.43 0.37
N THR A 201 -1.24 10.29 1.06
CA THR A 201 -0.04 9.72 1.68
C THR A 201 0.62 8.65 0.81
N VAL A 202 -0.11 8.09 -0.16
CA VAL A 202 0.42 7.12 -1.10
C VAL A 202 1.09 7.86 -2.26
N ARG A 203 2.41 7.77 -2.32
CA ARG A 203 3.21 8.47 -3.32
C ARG A 203 2.79 8.14 -4.75
N GLY A 204 2.62 9.17 -5.56
CA GLY A 204 2.23 9.04 -6.97
C GLY A 204 0.72 8.90 -7.19
N PHE A 205 -0.09 8.98 -6.13
CA PHE A 205 -1.54 8.97 -6.24
C PHE A 205 -2.12 10.33 -5.88
N ALA A 206 -3.22 10.66 -6.51
CA ALA A 206 -4.00 11.87 -6.25
C ALA A 206 -5.33 11.50 -5.58
N VAL A 207 -5.99 12.50 -5.03
CA VAL A 207 -7.38 12.36 -4.59
C VAL A 207 -8.24 11.95 -5.80
N PRO A 208 -9.18 11.00 -5.66
CA PRO A 208 -10.10 10.61 -6.73
C PRO A 208 -10.88 11.81 -7.28
N ASP A 209 -11.11 11.83 -8.58
CA ASP A 209 -11.79 12.94 -9.27
C ASP A 209 -13.14 13.31 -8.66
N GLY A 210 -13.88 12.34 -8.17
CA GLY A 210 -15.17 12.54 -7.51
C GLY A 210 -15.08 13.25 -6.16
N LEU A 211 -13.89 13.31 -5.56
CA LEU A 211 -13.65 13.93 -4.25
C LEU A 211 -12.79 15.22 -4.36
N VAL A 212 -12.35 15.56 -5.58
CA VAL A 212 -11.63 16.80 -5.85
C VAL A 212 -12.63 17.95 -5.94
N SER A 213 -12.28 19.08 -5.33
CA SER A 213 -13.08 20.32 -5.42
C SER A 213 -14.53 20.17 -4.92
N LEU A 214 -14.75 19.37 -3.87
CA LEU A 214 -16.05 19.23 -3.23
C LEU A 214 -16.64 20.56 -2.77
N GLU A 215 -15.79 21.53 -2.45
CA GLU A 215 -16.19 22.90 -2.06
C GLU A 215 -16.91 23.65 -3.18
N THR A 216 -16.80 23.22 -4.42
CA THR A 216 -17.54 23.82 -5.54
C THR A 216 -18.93 23.22 -5.73
N SER A 217 -19.22 22.09 -5.09
CA SER A 217 -20.52 21.44 -5.12
C SER A 217 -21.51 22.17 -4.20
N ARG A 218 -22.73 22.38 -4.65
CA ARG A 218 -23.81 22.93 -3.83
C ARG A 218 -24.41 21.92 -2.88
N SER A 219 -24.23 20.64 -3.17
CA SER A 219 -24.77 19.54 -2.39
C SER A 219 -23.89 19.13 -1.22
N TRP A 220 -22.61 19.48 -1.24
CA TRP A 220 -21.65 19.18 -0.18
C TRP A 220 -21.27 20.46 0.56
N ALA A 221 -21.62 20.53 1.84
CA ALA A 221 -21.21 21.65 2.68
C ALA A 221 -19.94 21.30 3.47
N LYS A 222 -18.88 22.08 3.31
CA LYS A 222 -17.68 21.93 4.13
C LYS A 222 -17.99 22.36 5.57
N ILE A 223 -17.90 21.43 6.52
CA ILE A 223 -18.23 21.66 7.94
C ILE A 223 -17.00 21.65 8.85
N TYR A 224 -15.86 21.20 8.32
CA TYR A 224 -14.59 21.19 9.05
C TYR A 224 -13.43 21.35 8.06
N ASP A 225 -12.40 22.10 8.47
CA ASP A 225 -11.17 22.29 7.71
C ASP A 225 -10.07 22.73 8.69
N ASN A 226 -9.00 21.94 8.80
CA ASN A 226 -7.83 22.28 9.62
C ASN A 226 -6.57 22.55 8.77
N GLY A 227 -6.77 22.79 7.46
CA GLY A 227 -5.72 23.06 6.49
C GLY A 227 -5.19 21.79 5.80
N GLU A 228 -5.46 20.62 6.32
CA GLU A 228 -5.04 19.32 5.76
C GLU A 228 -6.23 18.39 5.58
N ALA A 229 -6.91 18.04 6.66
CA ALA A 229 -8.11 17.24 6.63
C ALA A 229 -9.37 18.10 6.52
N ARG A 230 -10.32 17.68 5.70
CA ARG A 230 -11.58 18.37 5.44
C ARG A 230 -12.75 17.42 5.57
N ILE A 231 -13.85 17.92 6.16
CA ILE A 231 -15.08 17.15 6.28
C ILE A 231 -16.20 17.90 5.59
N TYR A 232 -16.95 17.16 4.80
CA TYR A 232 -18.11 17.66 4.07
C TYR A 232 -19.34 16.88 4.50
N GLU A 233 -20.49 17.59 4.60
CA GLU A 233 -21.79 17.01 4.88
C GLU A 233 -22.69 17.12 3.67
N TRP A 234 -23.40 16.06 3.35
CA TRP A 234 -24.43 16.03 2.32
C TRP A 234 -25.64 16.87 2.73
N ARG A 235 -26.00 17.87 1.94
CA ARG A 235 -27.15 18.76 2.17
C ARG A 235 -28.35 18.41 1.29
N GLY A 236 -28.23 17.38 0.47
CA GLY A 236 -29.23 17.03 -0.53
C GLY A 236 -29.10 17.88 -1.79
N THR A 237 -29.80 17.47 -2.83
CA THR A 237 -30.06 18.39 -3.95
C THR A 237 -30.91 19.51 -3.38
N ALA A 238 -30.39 20.75 -3.43
CA ALA A 238 -31.20 21.90 -3.07
C ALA A 238 -32.52 21.80 -3.82
N ALA A 239 -33.60 21.47 -3.12
CA ALA A 239 -34.91 21.56 -3.69
C ALA A 239 -35.01 22.98 -4.21
N ALA A 240 -35.21 23.15 -5.52
CA ALA A 240 -35.45 24.42 -6.09
C ALA A 240 -36.66 25.03 -5.32
N THR A 241 -36.38 25.90 -4.41
CA THR A 241 -37.38 26.77 -3.82
C THR A 241 -37.80 27.68 -4.96
N HIS A 242 -38.73 27.20 -5.76
CA HIS A 242 -39.55 28.05 -6.59
C HIS A 242 -40.51 28.79 -5.65
N SER A 243 -40.14 29.96 -5.31
CA SER A 243 -41.05 30.99 -4.88
C SER A 243 -41.76 31.61 -6.09
#